data_e2ad7a14fcfd9d782db8042ea3d9e900
#
_entry.id   e2ad7a14fcfd9d782db8042ea3d9e900
#
_cell.length_a   1.000
_cell.length_b   1.000
_cell.length_c   1.000
_cell.angle_alpha   90.00
_cell.angle_beta   90.00
_cell.angle_gamma   90.00
#
_symmetry.space_group_name_H-M   'P 1'
#
loop_
_entity.id
_entity.type
_entity.pdbx_description
1 polymer ?
#
loop_
_entity_poly.entity_id
_entity_poly.type
_entity_poly.pdbx_seq_one_letter_code
_entity_poly.pdbx_strand_id
1 'polypeptide(L)'
;MNWIQIGWLAIGVFLGVTVLKRALPLAHRFGLKVRFWLRHGRKGKMILFVYSDSSNWKEYIEKNILPRIEAHSIILNWSKRREWGPRMQLETRLFNQCAGPGEFVPVAILFSPIGKTTTFRLWQFSENSKHGKARVSKEAEQAFFETVKRLTPRAGEGKG
;
A
#
# COMPACT_ATOMS: atom_id res chain seq x y z
N MET A 1 17.55 -29.79 -40.31
CA MET A 1 17.30 -29.42 -38.88
C MET A 1 16.70 -30.66 -38.24
N ASN A 2 17.42 -31.24 -37.25
CA ASN A 2 17.02 -32.53 -36.66
C ASN A 2 15.90 -32.29 -35.64
N TRP A 3 14.96 -33.21 -35.53
CA TRP A 3 13.82 -33.17 -34.60
C TRP A 3 14.23 -32.86 -33.15
N ILE A 4 15.42 -33.27 -32.74
CA ILE A 4 16.02 -32.99 -31.43
C ILE A 4 16.31 -31.48 -31.26
N GLN A 5 16.82 -30.81 -32.30
CA GLN A 5 17.11 -29.37 -32.24
C GLN A 5 15.81 -28.54 -32.17
N ILE A 6 14.76 -28.99 -32.85
CA ILE A 6 13.43 -28.34 -32.80
C ILE A 6 12.86 -28.49 -31.40
N GLY A 7 13.02 -29.68 -30.76
CA GLY A 7 12.57 -29.92 -29.40
C GLY A 7 13.24 -28.98 -28.36
N TRP A 8 14.56 -28.83 -28.45
CA TRP A 8 15.29 -27.91 -27.55
C TRP A 8 14.93 -26.44 -27.76
N LEU A 9 14.72 -26.04 -29.00
CA LEU A 9 14.24 -24.68 -29.30
C LEU A 9 12.84 -24.42 -28.72
N ALA A 10 11.91 -25.35 -28.86
CA ALA A 10 10.57 -25.24 -28.31
C ALA A 10 10.59 -25.14 -26.78
N ILE A 11 11.42 -25.96 -26.10
CA ILE A 11 11.58 -25.89 -24.65
C ILE A 11 12.17 -24.54 -24.22
N GLY A 12 13.20 -24.05 -24.92
CA GLY A 12 13.82 -22.75 -24.63
C GLY A 12 12.84 -21.59 -24.75
N VAL A 13 12.05 -21.58 -25.82
CA VAL A 13 11.00 -20.56 -26.04
C VAL A 13 9.93 -20.64 -24.94
N PHE A 14 9.47 -21.83 -24.61
CA PHE A 14 8.47 -22.03 -23.55
C PHE A 14 8.97 -21.54 -22.20
N LEU A 15 10.19 -21.88 -21.82
CA LEU A 15 10.81 -21.41 -20.58
C LEU A 15 10.97 -19.89 -20.60
N GLY A 16 11.46 -19.30 -21.69
CA GLY A 16 11.61 -17.86 -21.84
C GLY A 16 10.28 -17.10 -21.69
N VAL A 17 9.22 -17.59 -22.34
CA VAL A 17 7.87 -17.00 -22.19
C VAL A 17 7.35 -17.13 -20.77
N THR A 18 7.60 -18.26 -20.11
CA THR A 18 7.15 -18.49 -18.72
C THR A 18 7.86 -17.55 -17.74
N VAL A 19 9.17 -17.38 -17.89
CA VAL A 19 9.97 -16.44 -17.08
C VAL A 19 9.48 -15.00 -17.32
N LEU A 20 9.29 -14.62 -18.57
CA LEU A 20 8.84 -13.28 -18.93
C LEU A 20 7.46 -12.96 -18.35
N LYS A 21 6.49 -13.90 -18.46
CA LYS A 21 5.15 -13.75 -17.87
C LYS A 21 5.18 -13.54 -16.35
N ARG A 22 6.15 -14.13 -15.64
CA ARG A 22 6.32 -13.93 -14.18
C ARG A 22 7.10 -12.64 -13.85
N ALA A 23 8.08 -12.29 -14.65
CA ALA A 23 8.93 -11.11 -14.41
C ALA A 23 8.20 -9.78 -14.68
N LEU A 24 7.39 -9.70 -15.74
CA LEU A 24 6.66 -8.49 -16.12
C LEU A 24 5.77 -7.91 -15.00
N PRO A 25 4.90 -8.69 -14.31
CA PRO A 25 4.09 -8.15 -13.23
C PRO A 25 4.91 -7.70 -12.03
N LEU A 26 6.03 -8.38 -11.74
CA LEU A 26 6.95 -7.97 -10.67
C LEU A 26 7.64 -6.65 -11.01
N ALA A 27 8.15 -6.50 -12.22
CA ALA A 27 8.76 -5.26 -12.71
C ALA A 27 7.76 -4.09 -12.70
N HIS A 28 6.53 -4.34 -13.14
CA HIS A 28 5.46 -3.33 -13.08
C HIS A 28 5.14 -2.90 -11.63
N ARG A 29 5.03 -3.86 -10.72
CA ARG A 29 4.81 -3.60 -9.29
C ARG A 29 5.93 -2.78 -8.67
N PHE A 30 7.15 -3.14 -8.98
CA PHE A 30 8.32 -2.39 -8.52
C PHE A 30 8.34 -0.97 -9.10
N GLY A 31 8.07 -0.82 -10.38
CA GLY A 31 8.01 0.48 -11.06
C GLY A 31 6.99 1.44 -10.45
N LEU A 32 5.80 0.95 -10.06
CA LEU A 32 4.79 1.78 -9.39
C LEU A 32 5.27 2.26 -8.02
N LYS A 33 5.95 1.42 -7.24
CA LYS A 33 6.52 1.80 -5.93
C LYS A 33 7.62 2.85 -6.06
N VAL A 34 8.51 2.67 -7.03
CA VAL A 34 9.58 3.64 -7.32
C VAL A 34 8.98 4.98 -7.72
N ARG A 35 7.97 4.99 -8.60
CA ARG A 35 7.26 6.22 -9.01
C ARG A 35 6.58 6.91 -7.82
N PHE A 36 5.94 6.15 -6.93
CA PHE A 36 5.35 6.70 -5.71
C PHE A 36 6.41 7.34 -4.83
N TRP A 37 7.52 6.66 -4.61
CA TRP A 37 8.61 7.17 -3.79
C TRP A 37 9.23 8.44 -4.39
N LEU A 38 9.48 8.48 -5.70
CA LEU A 38 10.02 9.66 -6.38
C LEU A 38 9.04 10.85 -6.30
N ARG A 39 7.74 10.61 -6.39
CA ARG A 39 6.72 11.66 -6.39
C ARG A 39 6.39 12.17 -4.99
N HIS A 40 6.30 11.26 -4.02
CA HIS A 40 5.78 11.52 -2.68
C HIS A 40 6.77 11.24 -1.57
N GLY A 41 7.55 10.16 -1.66
CA GLY A 41 8.50 9.75 -0.63
C GLY A 41 9.59 10.79 -0.39
N ARG A 42 10.07 11.46 -1.44
CA ARG A 42 11.02 12.59 -1.33
C ARG A 42 10.46 13.79 -0.56
N LYS A 43 9.14 13.89 -0.44
CA LYS A 43 8.42 14.90 0.34
C LYS A 43 8.04 14.40 1.73
N GLY A 44 8.60 13.26 2.18
CA GLY A 44 8.28 12.64 3.46
C GLY A 44 6.93 11.91 3.51
N LYS A 45 6.23 11.75 2.36
CA LYS A 45 4.94 11.07 2.32
C LYS A 45 5.12 9.61 1.93
N MET A 46 5.16 8.76 2.95
CA MET A 46 5.43 7.32 2.84
C MET A 46 4.19 6.46 3.01
N ILE A 47 3.04 7.06 3.31
CA ILE A 47 1.80 6.37 3.62
C ILE A 47 0.75 6.70 2.56
N LEU A 48 0.11 5.69 2.01
CA LEU A 48 -1.12 5.83 1.26
C LEU A 48 -2.27 5.35 2.15
N PHE A 49 -3.10 6.28 2.58
CA PHE A 49 -4.22 6.02 3.46
C PHE A 49 -5.53 6.17 2.70
N VAL A 50 -6.35 5.12 2.70
CA VAL A 50 -7.64 5.11 2.01
C VAL A 50 -8.74 4.84 3.02
N TYR A 51 -9.72 5.73 3.12
CA TYR A 51 -10.89 5.59 4.00
C TYR A 51 -12.17 6.00 3.27
N SER A 52 -13.32 5.82 3.90
CA SER A 52 -14.63 6.20 3.36
C SER A 52 -15.42 7.05 4.34
N ASP A 53 -16.44 7.75 3.85
CA ASP A 53 -17.36 8.53 4.67
C ASP A 53 -18.40 7.67 5.42
N SER A 54 -18.11 6.38 5.64
CA SER A 54 -18.97 5.50 6.43
C SER A 54 -19.10 6.04 7.85
N SER A 55 -20.34 6.11 8.35
CA SER A 55 -20.67 6.55 9.71
C SER A 55 -19.95 5.74 10.80
N ASN A 56 -19.59 4.48 10.51
CA ASN A 56 -18.89 3.61 11.45
C ASN A 56 -17.43 4.02 11.70
N TRP A 57 -16.81 4.77 10.78
CA TRP A 57 -15.36 4.99 10.77
C TRP A 57 -14.94 6.45 10.69
N LYS A 58 -15.72 7.27 10.02
CA LYS A 58 -15.32 8.62 9.66
C LYS A 58 -14.86 9.40 10.87
N GLU A 59 -15.69 9.48 11.90
CA GLU A 59 -15.39 10.25 13.10
C GLU A 59 -14.15 9.74 13.82
N TYR A 60 -14.01 8.42 13.96
CA TYR A 60 -12.85 7.82 14.61
C TYR A 60 -11.57 8.11 13.82
N ILE A 61 -11.59 7.98 12.49
CA ILE A 61 -10.44 8.21 11.63
C ILE A 61 -10.04 9.68 11.66
N GLU A 62 -11.00 10.59 11.51
CA GLU A 62 -10.73 12.02 11.49
C GLU A 62 -10.21 12.55 12.84
N LYS A 63 -10.68 12.00 13.95
CA LYS A 63 -10.22 12.41 15.31
C LYS A 63 -8.93 11.74 15.76
N ASN A 64 -8.74 10.43 15.48
CA ASN A 64 -7.70 9.64 16.12
C ASN A 64 -6.56 9.24 15.18
N ILE A 65 -6.84 9.05 13.90
CA ILE A 65 -5.85 8.52 12.95
C ILE A 65 -5.22 9.63 12.12
N LEU A 66 -6.05 10.42 11.41
CA LEU A 66 -5.55 11.44 10.49
C LEU A 66 -4.59 12.44 11.13
N PRO A 67 -4.85 13.03 12.30
CA PRO A 67 -3.94 14.01 12.88
C PRO A 67 -2.52 13.47 13.11
N ARG A 68 -2.41 12.15 13.30
CA ARG A 68 -1.12 11.49 13.60
C ARG A 68 -0.35 11.07 12.34
N ILE A 69 -1.01 10.96 11.19
CA ILE A 69 -0.39 10.46 9.95
C ILE A 69 -0.43 11.46 8.79
N GLU A 70 -1.26 12.50 8.84
CA GLU A 70 -1.52 13.44 7.74
C GLU A 70 -0.24 14.03 7.15
N ALA A 71 0.71 14.44 8.00
CA ALA A 71 1.98 15.00 7.58
C ALA A 71 2.77 14.05 6.65
N HIS A 72 2.63 12.73 6.85
CA HIS A 72 3.38 11.70 6.14
C HIS A 72 2.53 10.85 5.18
N SER A 73 1.27 11.27 4.95
CA SER A 73 0.32 10.48 4.17
C SER A 73 -0.18 11.19 2.92
N ILE A 74 -0.50 10.39 1.92
CA ILE A 74 -1.43 10.74 0.85
C ILE A 74 -2.77 10.12 1.23
N ILE A 75 -3.79 10.95 1.39
CA ILE A 75 -5.10 10.55 1.88
C ILE A 75 -6.07 10.48 0.71
N LEU A 76 -6.74 9.34 0.54
CA LEU A 76 -7.78 9.14 -0.46
C LEU A 76 -9.10 8.82 0.25
N ASN A 77 -10.14 9.56 -0.09
CA ASN A 77 -11.49 9.24 0.35
C ASN A 77 -12.21 8.39 -0.70
N TRP A 78 -12.46 7.12 -0.40
CA TRP A 78 -13.12 6.18 -1.31
C TRP A 78 -14.53 6.60 -1.71
N SER A 79 -15.25 7.28 -0.85
CA SER A 79 -16.58 7.81 -1.16
C SER A 79 -16.54 8.83 -2.29
N LYS A 80 -15.41 9.53 -2.43
CA LYS A 80 -15.15 10.52 -3.48
C LYS A 80 -14.36 9.97 -4.67
N ARG A 81 -14.29 8.64 -4.83
CA ARG A 81 -13.48 8.01 -5.89
C ARG A 81 -13.84 8.44 -7.31
N ARG A 82 -15.07 8.91 -7.55
CA ARG A 82 -15.48 9.46 -8.85
C ARG A 82 -14.81 10.78 -9.18
N GLU A 83 -14.34 11.50 -8.17
CA GLU A 83 -13.62 12.77 -8.30
C GLU A 83 -12.12 12.58 -8.50
N TRP A 84 -11.62 11.33 -8.36
CA TRP A 84 -10.21 11.02 -8.55
C TRP A 84 -9.83 11.14 -10.02
N GLY A 85 -9.36 12.30 -10.40
CA GLY A 85 -8.92 12.57 -11.77
C GLY A 85 -7.60 11.92 -12.13
N PRO A 86 -7.05 12.24 -13.32
CA PRO A 86 -5.78 11.69 -13.84
C PRO A 86 -4.59 11.88 -12.88
N ARG A 87 -4.65 12.89 -12.01
CA ARG A 87 -3.58 13.19 -11.03
C ARG A 87 -3.42 12.10 -9.96
N MET A 88 -4.47 11.35 -9.64
CA MET A 88 -4.49 10.29 -8.61
C MET A 88 -4.38 8.88 -9.19
N GLN A 89 -4.05 8.74 -10.47
CA GLN A 89 -3.97 7.40 -11.11
C GLN A 89 -2.88 6.51 -10.50
N LEU A 90 -1.75 7.09 -10.09
CA LEU A 90 -0.67 6.34 -9.48
C LEU A 90 -1.10 5.75 -8.14
N GLU A 91 -1.72 6.56 -7.30
CA GLU A 91 -2.19 6.23 -5.96
C GLU A 91 -3.30 5.17 -6.03
N THR A 92 -4.24 5.35 -6.96
CA THR A 92 -5.33 4.39 -7.21
C THR A 92 -4.81 3.04 -7.69
N ARG A 93 -3.82 3.03 -8.60
CA ARG A 93 -3.20 1.79 -9.07
C ARG A 93 -2.46 1.07 -7.95
N LEU A 94 -1.73 1.81 -7.11
CA LEU A 94 -1.04 1.25 -5.95
C LEU A 94 -2.02 0.71 -4.91
N PHE A 95 -3.11 1.41 -4.64
CA PHE A 95 -4.18 0.91 -3.77
C PHE A 95 -4.71 -0.43 -4.27
N ASN A 96 -5.17 -0.50 -5.51
CA ASN A 96 -5.70 -1.73 -6.10
C ASN A 96 -4.68 -2.87 -6.12
N GLN A 97 -3.40 -2.55 -6.29
CA GLN A 97 -2.34 -3.55 -6.34
C GLN A 97 -1.96 -4.09 -4.96
N CYS A 98 -1.95 -3.26 -3.93
CA CYS A 98 -1.48 -3.61 -2.59
C CYS A 98 -2.60 -4.11 -1.68
N ALA A 99 -3.79 -3.53 -1.82
CA ALA A 99 -4.96 -3.91 -1.03
C ALA A 99 -5.77 -5.04 -1.69
N GLY A 100 -5.79 -5.08 -3.02
CA GLY A 100 -6.54 -6.05 -3.81
C GLY A 100 -7.89 -5.50 -4.31
N PRO A 101 -8.49 -6.17 -5.29
CA PRO A 101 -9.82 -5.80 -5.78
C PRO A 101 -10.88 -6.10 -4.70
N GLY A 102 -11.75 -5.14 -4.45
CA GLY A 102 -12.83 -5.29 -3.45
C GLY A 102 -12.38 -5.18 -2.00
N GLU A 103 -11.18 -4.67 -1.74
CA GLU A 103 -10.70 -4.47 -0.37
C GLU A 103 -11.61 -3.50 0.40
N PHE A 104 -11.88 -3.86 1.64
CA PHE A 104 -12.63 -3.00 2.56
C PHE A 104 -11.73 -1.86 3.06
N VAL A 105 -12.32 -0.69 3.19
CA VAL A 105 -11.67 0.48 3.79
C VAL A 105 -12.20 0.68 5.21
N PRO A 106 -11.41 1.18 6.15
CA PRO A 106 -10.14 1.90 6.00
C PRO A 106 -8.89 1.01 5.92
N VAL A 107 -7.94 1.42 5.08
CA VAL A 107 -6.67 0.72 4.86
C VAL A 107 -5.51 1.71 4.79
N ALA A 108 -4.38 1.35 5.39
CA ALA A 108 -3.12 2.08 5.30
C ALA A 108 -2.06 1.22 4.62
N ILE A 109 -1.41 1.75 3.59
CA ILE A 109 -0.33 1.11 2.86
C ILE A 109 0.94 1.92 3.11
N LEU A 110 1.90 1.30 3.79
CA LEU A 110 3.16 1.91 4.17
C LEU A 110 4.26 1.48 3.19
N PHE A 111 4.86 2.45 2.52
CA PHE A 111 5.95 2.22 1.57
C PHE A 111 7.30 2.47 2.23
N SER A 112 8.12 1.44 2.32
CA SER A 112 9.53 1.59 2.70
C SER A 112 10.37 1.82 1.44
N PRO A 113 11.36 2.74 1.46
CA PRO A 113 12.24 2.99 0.31
C PRO A 113 13.06 1.75 -0.07
N ILE A 114 13.46 0.93 0.89
CA ILE A 114 14.36 -0.23 0.71
C ILE A 114 13.69 -1.54 1.19
N GLY A 115 12.39 -1.51 1.59
CA GLY A 115 11.75 -2.63 2.26
C GLY A 115 10.47 -3.13 1.61
N LYS A 116 9.84 -4.06 2.31
CA LYS A 116 8.51 -4.55 1.96
C LYS A 116 7.47 -3.46 2.21
N THR A 117 6.51 -3.36 1.32
CA THR A 117 5.28 -2.60 1.55
C THR A 117 4.44 -3.34 2.59
N THR A 118 4.01 -2.64 3.62
CA THR A 118 3.15 -3.21 4.67
C THR A 118 1.75 -2.62 4.53
N THR A 119 0.74 -3.48 4.55
CA THR A 119 -0.66 -3.07 4.46
C THR A 119 -1.35 -3.36 5.79
N PHE A 120 -1.94 -2.33 6.39
CA PHE A 120 -2.74 -2.43 7.61
C PHE A 120 -4.21 -2.24 7.27
N ARG A 121 -5.02 -3.24 7.61
CA ARG A 121 -6.48 -3.24 7.43
C ARG A 121 -7.14 -2.76 8.72
N LEU A 122 -7.36 -1.45 8.81
CA LEU A 122 -7.86 -0.84 10.05
C LEU A 122 -9.33 -1.20 10.34
N TRP A 123 -10.09 -1.62 9.33
CA TRP A 123 -11.45 -2.12 9.53
C TRP A 123 -11.51 -3.35 10.45
N GLN A 124 -10.46 -4.20 10.44
CA GLN A 124 -10.34 -5.34 11.34
C GLN A 124 -10.24 -4.93 12.81
N PHE A 125 -9.73 -3.72 13.09
CA PHE A 125 -9.59 -3.23 14.47
C PHE A 125 -10.95 -3.02 15.13
N SER A 126 -11.94 -2.50 14.40
CA SER A 126 -13.30 -2.30 14.95
C SER A 126 -14.10 -3.58 15.02
N GLU A 127 -14.00 -4.47 14.03
CA GLU A 127 -14.68 -5.75 14.10
C GLU A 127 -14.20 -6.55 15.31
N ASN A 128 -12.89 -6.60 15.54
CA ASN A 128 -12.32 -7.24 16.70
C ASN A 128 -12.78 -6.59 18.01
N SER A 129 -12.97 -5.26 18.04
CA SER A 129 -13.51 -4.55 19.20
C SER A 129 -14.97 -4.91 19.48
N LYS A 130 -15.81 -4.99 18.43
CA LYS A 130 -17.23 -5.38 18.54
C LYS A 130 -17.43 -6.82 19.02
N HIS A 131 -16.49 -7.71 18.70
CA HIS A 131 -16.54 -9.12 19.08
C HIS A 131 -15.77 -9.46 20.38
N GLY A 132 -15.55 -8.47 21.25
CA GLY A 132 -14.89 -8.67 22.55
C GLY A 132 -13.37 -8.85 22.48
N LYS A 133 -12.75 -8.68 21.26
CA LYS A 133 -11.30 -8.74 21.06
C LYS A 133 -10.63 -7.36 21.09
N ALA A 134 -11.08 -6.50 22.02
CA ALA A 134 -10.58 -5.11 22.13
C ALA A 134 -9.06 -5.04 22.35
N ARG A 135 -8.48 -6.03 23.01
CA ARG A 135 -7.02 -6.11 23.21
C ARG A 135 -6.28 -6.28 21.89
N VAL A 136 -6.71 -7.19 21.03
CA VAL A 136 -6.12 -7.45 19.70
C VAL A 136 -6.23 -6.20 18.82
N SER A 137 -7.33 -5.47 18.94
CA SER A 137 -7.54 -4.20 18.25
C SER A 137 -6.52 -3.13 18.65
N LYS A 138 -6.28 -2.97 19.96
CA LYS A 138 -5.29 -2.00 20.48
C LYS A 138 -3.86 -2.37 20.11
N GLU A 139 -3.50 -3.63 20.21
CA GLU A 139 -2.17 -4.13 19.84
C GLU A 139 -1.89 -3.88 18.34
N ALA A 140 -2.87 -4.13 17.46
CA ALA A 140 -2.75 -3.88 16.04
C ALA A 140 -2.66 -2.38 15.70
N GLU A 141 -3.40 -1.53 16.40
CA GLU A 141 -3.30 -0.07 16.26
C GLU A 141 -1.93 0.43 16.73
N GLN A 142 -1.42 -0.06 17.85
CA GLN A 142 -0.08 0.26 18.34
C GLN A 142 0.99 -0.15 17.32
N ALA A 143 0.92 -1.38 16.79
CA ALA A 143 1.85 -1.86 15.77
C ALA A 143 1.83 -1.00 14.50
N PHE A 144 0.65 -0.52 14.10
CA PHE A 144 0.52 0.43 13.00
C PHE A 144 1.28 1.72 13.29
N PHE A 145 1.03 2.38 14.44
CA PHE A 145 1.69 3.65 14.76
C PHE A 145 3.19 3.50 15.02
N GLU A 146 3.63 2.40 15.60
CA GLU A 146 5.06 2.09 15.74
C GLU A 146 5.74 1.94 14.37
N THR A 147 5.05 1.31 13.42
CA THR A 147 5.58 1.18 12.06
C THR A 147 5.61 2.53 11.35
N VAL A 148 4.59 3.37 11.54
CA VAL A 148 4.59 4.76 11.06
C VAL A 148 5.78 5.51 11.62
N LYS A 149 5.99 5.47 12.93
CA LYS A 149 7.10 6.16 13.61
C LYS A 149 8.48 5.72 13.10
N ARG A 150 8.64 4.44 12.78
CA ARG A 150 9.90 3.92 12.19
C ARG A 150 10.15 4.41 10.77
N LEU A 151 9.10 4.57 9.97
CA LEU A 151 9.22 4.99 8.57
C LEU A 151 9.31 6.50 8.41
N THR A 152 8.88 7.25 9.41
CA THR A 152 8.91 8.71 9.42
C THR A 152 9.93 9.18 10.46
N PRO A 153 11.25 9.20 10.15
CA PRO A 153 12.24 9.72 11.06
C PRO A 153 11.90 11.17 11.40
N ARG A 154 12.05 11.55 12.65
CA ARG A 154 11.78 12.89 13.16
C ARG A 154 12.47 13.91 12.27
N ALA A 155 11.69 14.83 11.73
CA ALA A 155 12.21 16.03 11.08
C ALA A 155 12.94 16.85 12.16
N GLY A 156 14.19 16.57 12.41
CA GLY A 156 14.98 17.28 13.43
C GLY A 156 16.36 16.72 13.74
N GLU A 157 16.68 15.44 13.42
CA GLU A 157 17.96 14.86 13.84
C GLU A 157 19.02 14.77 12.71
N GLY A 158 18.85 15.51 11.63
CA GLY A 158 19.75 15.47 10.47
C GLY A 158 20.44 16.80 10.15
N LYS A 159 20.76 17.63 11.15
CA LYS A 159 21.72 18.76 11.01
C LYS A 159 22.46 18.92 12.31
N GLY A 160 23.51 18.16 12.46
CA GLY A 160 24.61 18.35 13.38
C GLY A 160 25.89 18.04 12.62
#